data_6dbde3c953fcf1fec60aae259f29fc0e
#
_entry.id   6dbde3c953fcf1fec60aae259f29fc0e
#
_cell.length_a   1.000
_cell.length_b   1.000
_cell.length_c   1.000
_cell.angle_alpha   90.00
_cell.angle_beta   90.00
_cell.angle_gamma   90.00
#
_symmetry.space_group_name_H-M   'P 1'
#
loop_
_entity.id
_entity.type
_entity.pdbx_description
1 polymer ?
#
loop_
_entity_poly.entity_id
_entity_poly.type
_entity_poly.pdbx_seq_one_letter_code
_entity_poly.pdbx_strand_id
1 'polypeptide(L)'
;MNEKDIIDVYARELKLATVRENLSLFAEDALREQWSHLTFLRRLLEEEVTRRREKSKITRIHRADFPQMKYLEELQREELPLEGQMLLPEVETLDFIKEGRSIVMYGNPGTGKTHISIGLGIKACLEGYSVFFTSVPRLLTLIREAKTDKTLRNLELKFERFDLVICDELGYVGFDKEGAEMLFNHLSLRTGKKATIITTNLPFTRWEEVLKDKVLCSALVDRLCHKSYLVNMTGTSYRIKETKKMIQNK
;
A
#
# COMPACT_ATOMS: atom_id res chain seq x y z
N MET A 1 -12.85 -11.87 45.46
CA MET A 1 -12.88 -11.50 44.05
C MET A 1 -14.22 -11.93 43.50
N ASN A 2 -15.00 -11.03 42.94
CA ASN A 2 -16.27 -11.39 42.34
C ASN A 2 -16.04 -11.97 40.91
N GLU A 3 -17.09 -12.59 40.32
CA GLU A 3 -16.96 -13.22 38.99
C GLU A 3 -16.49 -12.25 37.91
N LYS A 4 -16.94 -10.99 37.98
CA LYS A 4 -16.54 -9.95 37.04
C LYS A 4 -15.03 -9.66 37.11
N ASP A 5 -14.46 -9.64 38.33
CA ASP A 5 -13.02 -9.42 38.52
C ASP A 5 -12.22 -10.58 37.93
N ILE A 6 -12.71 -11.80 38.06
CA ILE A 6 -12.09 -13.01 37.50
C ILE A 6 -12.10 -12.96 35.97
N ILE A 7 -13.25 -12.60 35.40
CA ILE A 7 -13.39 -12.43 33.93
C ILE A 7 -12.46 -11.34 33.43
N ASP A 8 -12.30 -10.19 34.12
CA ASP A 8 -11.38 -9.12 33.71
C ASP A 8 -9.93 -9.61 33.67
N VAL A 9 -9.52 -10.42 34.67
CA VAL A 9 -8.17 -11.01 34.69
C VAL A 9 -7.94 -11.91 33.48
N TYR A 10 -8.87 -12.86 33.23
CA TYR A 10 -8.74 -13.78 32.09
C TYR A 10 -8.85 -13.06 30.74
N ALA A 11 -9.75 -12.08 30.61
CA ALA A 11 -9.88 -11.30 29.40
C ALA A 11 -8.63 -10.45 29.11
N ARG A 12 -7.93 -10.00 30.16
CA ARG A 12 -6.62 -9.32 30.02
C ARG A 12 -5.55 -10.28 29.52
N GLU A 13 -5.45 -11.47 30.09
CA GLU A 13 -4.49 -12.51 29.68
C GLU A 13 -4.73 -12.93 28.22
N LEU A 14 -5.97 -13.15 27.84
CA LEU A 14 -6.40 -13.49 26.49
C LEU A 14 -6.44 -12.28 25.53
N LYS A 15 -6.11 -11.08 26.01
CA LYS A 15 -6.13 -9.82 25.24
C LYS A 15 -7.51 -9.52 24.64
N LEU A 16 -8.59 -9.79 25.33
CA LEU A 16 -9.97 -9.53 24.93
C LEU A 16 -10.41 -8.15 25.44
N ALA A 17 -9.97 -7.09 24.78
CA ALA A 17 -10.18 -5.71 25.23
C ALA A 17 -11.66 -5.32 25.24
N THR A 18 -12.41 -5.72 24.22
CA THR A 18 -13.83 -5.42 24.05
C THR A 18 -14.68 -6.13 25.12
N VAL A 19 -14.34 -7.40 25.40
CA VAL A 19 -14.98 -8.15 26.49
C VAL A 19 -14.82 -7.42 27.83
N ARG A 20 -13.61 -6.95 28.15
CA ARG A 20 -13.33 -6.21 29.39
C ARG A 20 -14.13 -4.92 29.50
N GLU A 21 -14.20 -4.15 28.40
CA GLU A 21 -14.86 -2.85 28.37
C GLU A 21 -16.40 -2.98 28.39
N ASN A 22 -16.95 -3.96 27.69
CA ASN A 22 -18.38 -4.03 27.38
C ASN A 22 -19.14 -5.18 28.09
N LEU A 23 -18.47 -6.04 28.86
CA LEU A 23 -19.09 -7.20 29.51
C LEU A 23 -20.38 -6.85 30.25
N SER A 24 -20.38 -5.78 31.05
CA SER A 24 -21.54 -5.39 31.86
C SER A 24 -22.70 -4.95 30.97
N LEU A 25 -22.44 -4.17 29.93
CA LEU A 25 -23.47 -3.73 28.99
C LEU A 25 -24.12 -4.91 28.27
N PHE A 26 -23.31 -5.86 27.79
CA PHE A 26 -23.82 -7.05 27.13
C PHE A 26 -24.61 -7.98 28.10
N ALA A 27 -24.19 -8.03 29.36
CA ALA A 27 -24.93 -8.81 30.40
C ALA A 27 -26.29 -8.17 30.69
N GLU A 28 -26.37 -6.85 30.81
CA GLU A 28 -27.63 -6.11 30.96
C GLU A 28 -28.56 -6.28 29.76
N ASP A 29 -28.04 -6.15 28.55
CA ASP A 29 -28.80 -6.37 27.32
C ASP A 29 -29.30 -7.84 27.22
N ALA A 30 -28.46 -8.80 27.57
CA ALA A 30 -28.85 -10.21 27.59
C ALA A 30 -30.00 -10.50 28.52
N LEU A 31 -30.02 -9.89 29.71
CA LEU A 31 -31.14 -10.00 30.65
C LEU A 31 -32.41 -9.34 30.14
N ARG A 32 -32.28 -8.12 29.58
CA ARG A 32 -33.40 -7.35 29.03
C ARG A 32 -34.06 -8.05 27.86
N GLU A 33 -33.24 -8.59 26.94
CA GLU A 33 -33.69 -9.21 25.67
C GLU A 33 -33.82 -10.73 25.77
N GLN A 34 -33.63 -11.30 26.94
CA GLN A 34 -33.74 -12.74 27.22
C GLN A 34 -32.86 -13.61 26.28
N TRP A 35 -31.60 -13.21 26.08
CA TRP A 35 -30.69 -13.97 25.21
C TRP A 35 -30.35 -15.33 25.85
N SER A 36 -30.19 -16.33 25.00
CA SER A 36 -29.57 -17.59 25.45
C SER A 36 -28.08 -17.37 25.75
N HIS A 37 -27.51 -18.24 26.59
CA HIS A 37 -26.07 -18.19 26.90
C HIS A 37 -25.19 -18.24 25.65
N LEU A 38 -25.58 -19.02 24.63
CA LEU A 38 -24.86 -19.08 23.37
C LEU A 38 -24.97 -17.77 22.57
N THR A 39 -26.14 -17.13 22.58
CA THR A 39 -26.33 -15.83 21.90
C THR A 39 -25.48 -14.75 22.56
N PHE A 40 -25.47 -14.72 23.91
CA PHE A 40 -24.62 -13.80 24.67
C PHE A 40 -23.14 -13.96 24.30
N LEU A 41 -22.61 -15.17 24.37
CA LEU A 41 -21.22 -15.47 24.07
C LEU A 41 -20.88 -15.11 22.60
N ARG A 42 -21.75 -15.48 21.66
CA ARG A 42 -21.56 -15.18 20.25
C ARG A 42 -21.46 -13.67 20.02
N ARG A 43 -22.40 -12.88 20.53
CA ARG A 43 -22.40 -11.41 20.36
C ARG A 43 -21.16 -10.76 20.96
N LEU A 44 -20.74 -11.21 22.13
CA LEU A 44 -19.55 -10.71 22.80
C LEU A 44 -18.27 -10.98 21.99
N LEU A 45 -18.15 -12.18 21.42
CA LEU A 45 -17.01 -12.54 20.56
C LEU A 45 -17.07 -11.85 19.20
N GLU A 46 -18.25 -11.67 18.61
CA GLU A 46 -18.43 -10.91 17.37
C GLU A 46 -17.92 -9.47 17.49
N GLU A 47 -18.26 -8.81 18.59
CA GLU A 47 -17.81 -7.45 18.86
C GLU A 47 -16.28 -7.38 19.01
N GLU A 48 -15.68 -8.33 19.76
CA GLU A 48 -14.21 -8.40 19.89
C GLU A 48 -13.53 -8.61 18.53
N VAL A 49 -14.05 -9.53 17.70
CA VAL A 49 -13.51 -9.80 16.36
C VAL A 49 -13.64 -8.58 15.45
N THR A 50 -14.79 -7.91 15.45
CA THR A 50 -15.05 -6.72 14.65
C THR A 50 -14.08 -5.60 15.01
N ARG A 51 -13.95 -5.30 16.30
CA ARG A 51 -13.02 -4.26 16.77
C ARG A 51 -11.56 -4.58 16.46
N ARG A 52 -11.15 -5.85 16.59
CA ARG A 52 -9.80 -6.27 16.20
C ARG A 52 -9.54 -6.09 14.71
N ARG A 53 -10.52 -6.44 13.87
CA ARG A 53 -10.41 -6.24 12.42
C ARG A 53 -10.25 -4.76 12.07
N GLU A 54 -11.08 -3.89 12.63
CA GLU A 54 -11.00 -2.45 12.38
C GLU A 54 -9.66 -1.87 12.86
N LYS A 55 -9.22 -2.19 14.08
CA LYS A 55 -7.91 -1.78 14.59
C LYS A 55 -6.76 -2.29 13.72
N SER A 56 -6.87 -3.50 13.20
CA SER A 56 -5.87 -4.08 12.30
C SER A 56 -5.81 -3.34 10.96
N LYS A 57 -6.95 -2.92 10.37
CA LYS A 57 -7.00 -2.11 9.16
C LYS A 57 -6.27 -0.77 9.35
N ILE A 58 -6.60 -0.05 10.40
CA ILE A 58 -5.95 1.23 10.75
C ILE A 58 -4.44 1.04 10.93
N THR A 59 -4.05 -0.01 11.65
CA THR A 59 -2.63 -0.31 11.89
C THR A 59 -1.88 -0.62 10.59
N ARG A 60 -2.49 -1.35 9.63
CA ARG A 60 -1.89 -1.64 8.33
C ARG A 60 -1.70 -0.37 7.52
N ILE A 61 -2.72 0.50 7.45
CA ILE A 61 -2.64 1.78 6.74
C ILE A 61 -1.52 2.64 7.33
N HIS A 62 -1.44 2.75 8.65
CA HIS A 62 -0.39 3.52 9.30
C HIS A 62 1.02 2.95 9.04
N ARG A 63 1.16 1.62 9.05
CA ARG A 63 2.44 0.94 8.77
C ARG A 63 2.87 0.99 7.32
N ALA A 64 1.95 1.23 6.40
CA ALA A 64 2.24 1.36 4.98
C ALA A 64 3.04 2.64 4.66
N ASP A 65 3.01 3.65 5.54
CA ASP A 65 3.80 4.88 5.47
C ASP A 65 3.46 5.75 4.25
N PHE A 66 2.16 5.85 3.93
CA PHE A 66 1.69 6.73 2.85
C PHE A 66 1.97 8.21 3.17
N PRO A 67 2.47 9.02 2.21
CA PRO A 67 2.77 10.43 2.43
C PRO A 67 1.51 11.28 2.65
N GLN A 68 0.37 10.80 2.16
CA GLN A 68 -0.95 11.42 2.29
C GLN A 68 -2.03 10.36 2.07
N MET A 69 -3.21 10.57 2.61
CA MET A 69 -4.36 9.72 2.32
C MET A 69 -4.99 10.16 1.01
N LYS A 70 -5.17 9.22 0.09
CA LYS A 70 -5.83 9.40 -1.21
C LYS A 70 -6.66 8.17 -1.51
N TYR A 71 -7.96 8.34 -1.53
CA TYR A 71 -8.88 7.24 -1.78
C TYR A 71 -9.24 7.15 -3.27
N LEU A 72 -9.55 5.94 -3.76
CA LEU A 72 -9.95 5.74 -5.16
C LEU A 72 -11.28 6.40 -5.50
N GLU A 73 -12.13 6.57 -4.49
CA GLU A 73 -13.42 7.24 -4.58
C GLU A 73 -13.28 8.75 -4.86
N GLU A 74 -12.16 9.36 -4.45
CA GLU A 74 -11.85 10.77 -4.69
C GLU A 74 -11.27 11.03 -6.08
N LEU A 75 -10.95 9.96 -6.82
CA LEU A 75 -10.32 10.04 -8.12
C LEU A 75 -11.34 10.40 -9.20
N GLN A 76 -11.10 11.49 -9.91
CA GLN A 76 -11.92 11.84 -11.08
C GLN A 76 -11.49 10.98 -12.27
N ARG A 77 -12.15 9.85 -12.45
CA ARG A 77 -11.77 8.79 -13.40
C ARG A 77 -11.74 9.30 -14.84
N GLU A 78 -12.67 10.17 -15.20
CA GLU A 78 -12.81 10.75 -16.53
C GLU A 78 -11.63 11.69 -16.90
N GLU A 79 -10.91 12.18 -15.89
CA GLU A 79 -9.74 13.04 -16.08
C GLU A 79 -8.42 12.25 -16.22
N LEU A 80 -8.46 10.94 -16.01
CA LEU A 80 -7.31 10.07 -16.21
C LEU A 80 -7.02 9.89 -17.71
N PRO A 81 -5.74 9.64 -18.09
CA PRO A 81 -5.41 9.12 -19.41
C PRO A 81 -6.16 7.82 -19.70
N LEU A 82 -6.46 7.57 -20.98
CA LEU A 82 -7.33 6.46 -21.41
C LEU A 82 -6.87 5.10 -20.88
N GLU A 83 -5.58 4.80 -20.96
CA GLU A 83 -5.05 3.52 -20.45
C GLU A 83 -5.25 3.38 -18.93
N GLY A 84 -5.12 4.49 -18.18
CA GLY A 84 -5.42 4.51 -16.75
C GLY A 84 -6.91 4.24 -16.45
N GLN A 85 -7.82 4.82 -17.24
CA GLN A 85 -9.26 4.55 -17.12
C GLN A 85 -9.58 3.08 -17.40
N MET A 86 -8.96 2.49 -18.42
CA MET A 86 -9.20 1.10 -18.82
C MET A 86 -8.64 0.10 -17.81
N LEU A 87 -7.48 0.39 -17.23
CA LEU A 87 -6.83 -0.50 -16.26
C LEU A 87 -7.51 -0.49 -14.89
N LEU A 88 -7.98 0.67 -14.44
CA LEU A 88 -8.42 0.87 -13.06
C LEU A 88 -9.45 -0.16 -12.58
N PRO A 89 -10.52 -0.51 -13.33
CA PRO A 89 -11.49 -1.52 -12.90
C PRO A 89 -10.86 -2.89 -12.63
N GLU A 90 -9.87 -3.29 -13.43
CA GLU A 90 -9.19 -4.58 -13.28
C GLU A 90 -8.31 -4.61 -12.02
N VAL A 91 -7.49 -3.58 -11.81
CA VAL A 91 -6.56 -3.56 -10.66
C VAL A 91 -7.26 -3.26 -9.33
N GLU A 92 -8.45 -2.68 -9.36
CA GLU A 92 -9.30 -2.50 -8.18
C GLU A 92 -9.79 -3.82 -7.58
N THR A 93 -9.79 -4.92 -8.32
CA THR A 93 -10.08 -6.26 -7.76
C THR A 93 -9.00 -6.74 -6.79
N LEU A 94 -7.79 -6.17 -6.88
CA LEU A 94 -6.59 -6.57 -6.15
C LEU A 94 -6.06 -7.99 -6.47
N ASP A 95 -6.58 -8.63 -7.50
CA ASP A 95 -6.14 -9.97 -7.90
C ASP A 95 -4.67 -9.97 -8.36
N PHE A 96 -4.19 -8.84 -8.93
CA PHE A 96 -2.79 -8.67 -9.28
C PHE A 96 -1.82 -8.90 -8.09
N ILE A 97 -2.27 -8.64 -6.84
CA ILE A 97 -1.47 -8.90 -5.63
C ILE A 97 -1.33 -10.40 -5.39
N LYS A 98 -2.43 -11.16 -5.53
CA LYS A 98 -2.43 -12.64 -5.38
C LYS A 98 -1.58 -13.31 -6.46
N GLU A 99 -1.65 -12.78 -7.68
CA GLU A 99 -0.91 -13.27 -8.84
C GLU A 99 0.58 -12.87 -8.84
N GLY A 100 0.99 -11.97 -7.95
CA GLY A 100 2.34 -11.40 -7.93
C GLY A 100 2.66 -10.58 -9.18
N ARG A 101 1.64 -10.01 -9.85
CA ARG A 101 1.80 -9.14 -11.02
C ARG A 101 2.10 -7.72 -10.57
N SER A 102 2.99 -7.06 -11.28
CA SER A 102 3.36 -5.67 -11.00
C SER A 102 2.59 -4.69 -11.88
N ILE A 103 2.56 -3.42 -11.48
CA ILE A 103 1.97 -2.32 -12.26
C ILE A 103 3.05 -1.28 -12.45
N VAL A 104 3.34 -0.90 -13.69
CA VAL A 104 4.28 0.18 -14.02
C VAL A 104 3.53 1.28 -14.73
N MET A 105 3.35 2.41 -14.06
CA MET A 105 2.68 3.60 -14.60
C MET A 105 3.74 4.63 -14.99
N TYR A 106 3.81 4.98 -16.26
CA TYR A 106 4.74 5.98 -16.80
C TYR A 106 3.99 7.10 -17.52
N GLY A 107 4.51 8.32 -17.48
CA GLY A 107 3.92 9.47 -18.18
C GLY A 107 3.99 10.78 -17.39
N ASN A 108 3.35 11.82 -17.87
CA ASN A 108 3.48 13.18 -17.39
C ASN A 108 3.17 13.35 -15.89
N PRO A 109 3.77 14.34 -15.21
CA PRO A 109 3.39 14.69 -13.84
C PRO A 109 1.92 15.13 -13.76
N GLY A 110 1.27 14.82 -12.63
CA GLY A 110 -0.10 15.28 -12.35
C GLY A 110 -1.22 14.52 -13.07
N THR A 111 -0.95 13.35 -13.63
CA THR A 111 -1.92 12.49 -14.35
C THR A 111 -2.56 11.39 -13.49
N GLY A 112 -2.40 11.46 -12.16
CA GLY A 112 -3.06 10.53 -11.24
C GLY A 112 -2.25 9.30 -10.80
N LYS A 113 -1.03 9.06 -11.31
CA LYS A 113 -0.20 7.88 -10.98
C LYS A 113 -0.06 7.62 -9.48
N THR A 114 0.43 8.61 -8.73
CA THR A 114 0.60 8.51 -7.27
C THR A 114 -0.74 8.35 -6.55
N HIS A 115 -1.81 9.00 -7.04
CA HIS A 115 -3.15 8.86 -6.47
C HIS A 115 -3.66 7.42 -6.60
N ILE A 116 -3.60 6.85 -7.80
CA ILE A 116 -3.96 5.45 -8.05
C ILE A 116 -3.13 4.51 -7.17
N SER A 117 -1.82 4.71 -7.10
CA SER A 117 -0.92 3.88 -6.29
C SER A 117 -1.29 3.88 -4.81
N ILE A 118 -1.52 5.06 -4.24
CA ILE A 118 -1.91 5.20 -2.82
C ILE A 118 -3.30 4.61 -2.59
N GLY A 119 -4.26 4.92 -3.47
CA GLY A 119 -5.63 4.42 -3.35
C GLY A 119 -5.71 2.90 -3.41
N LEU A 120 -5.00 2.26 -4.34
CA LEU A 120 -4.86 0.80 -4.39
C LEU A 120 -4.16 0.24 -3.13
N GLY A 121 -3.13 0.93 -2.63
CA GLY A 121 -2.44 0.58 -1.41
C GLY A 121 -3.35 0.62 -0.18
N ILE A 122 -4.15 1.68 -0.03
CA ILE A 122 -5.14 1.81 1.07
C ILE A 122 -6.18 0.70 0.96
N LYS A 123 -6.76 0.48 -0.22
CA LYS A 123 -7.72 -0.61 -0.47
C LYS A 123 -7.11 -1.97 -0.11
N ALA A 124 -5.87 -2.23 -0.50
CA ALA A 124 -5.16 -3.45 -0.13
C ALA A 124 -5.01 -3.60 1.40
N CYS A 125 -4.67 -2.52 2.13
CA CYS A 125 -4.63 -2.54 3.59
C CYS A 125 -5.98 -2.87 4.23
N LEU A 126 -7.07 -2.35 3.68
CA LEU A 126 -8.44 -2.61 4.14
C LEU A 126 -8.82 -4.08 3.93
N GLU A 127 -8.41 -4.68 2.81
CA GLU A 127 -8.62 -6.09 2.48
C GLU A 127 -7.65 -7.06 3.20
N GLY A 128 -6.72 -6.53 4.02
CA GLY A 128 -5.86 -7.36 4.87
C GLY A 128 -4.42 -7.54 4.39
N TYR A 129 -4.06 -7.03 3.22
CA TYR A 129 -2.71 -7.10 2.70
C TYR A 129 -1.74 -6.19 3.45
N SER A 130 -0.50 -6.61 3.55
CA SER A 130 0.61 -5.80 4.05
C SER A 130 1.18 -4.95 2.91
N VAL A 131 1.20 -3.63 3.10
CA VAL A 131 1.66 -2.68 2.08
C VAL A 131 2.84 -1.87 2.62
N PHE A 132 3.78 -1.56 1.75
CA PHE A 132 4.85 -0.60 2.02
C PHE A 132 4.92 0.42 0.89
N PHE A 133 4.78 1.69 1.24
CA PHE A 133 4.96 2.81 0.31
C PHE A 133 6.32 3.46 0.54
N THR A 134 7.02 3.76 -0.54
CA THR A 134 8.25 4.56 -0.50
C THR A 134 8.46 5.29 -1.82
N SER A 135 9.09 6.46 -1.78
CA SER A 135 9.66 7.01 -3.01
C SER A 135 11.00 6.32 -3.31
N VAL A 136 11.38 6.24 -4.58
CA VAL A 136 12.64 5.60 -4.96
C VAL A 136 13.86 6.31 -4.33
N PRO A 137 13.94 7.65 -4.27
CA PRO A 137 15.03 8.32 -3.56
C PRO A 137 15.12 7.91 -2.07
N ARG A 138 13.97 7.83 -1.38
CA ARG A 138 13.90 7.40 0.01
C ARG A 138 14.33 5.93 0.18
N LEU A 139 13.92 5.06 -0.73
CA LEU A 139 14.33 3.65 -0.72
C LEU A 139 15.85 3.52 -0.77
N LEU A 140 16.51 4.26 -1.66
CA LEU A 140 17.96 4.26 -1.76
C LEU A 140 18.66 4.76 -0.49
N THR A 141 18.09 5.78 0.16
CA THR A 141 18.60 6.25 1.46
C THR A 141 18.50 5.15 2.51
N LEU A 142 17.33 4.49 2.63
CA LEU A 142 17.13 3.38 3.55
C LEU A 142 18.10 2.21 3.30
N ILE A 143 18.38 1.89 2.03
CA ILE A 143 19.32 0.83 1.66
C ILE A 143 20.75 1.20 2.07
N ARG A 144 21.18 2.45 1.82
CA ARG A 144 22.50 2.94 2.20
C ARG A 144 22.70 2.93 3.72
N GLU A 145 21.72 3.42 4.47
CA GLU A 145 21.71 3.37 5.93
C GLU A 145 21.82 1.93 6.44
N ALA A 146 20.95 1.04 5.94
CA ALA A 146 20.94 -0.37 6.32
C ALA A 146 22.27 -1.09 5.99
N LYS A 147 22.95 -0.71 4.89
CA LYS A 147 24.26 -1.21 4.52
C LYS A 147 25.32 -0.75 5.53
N THR A 148 25.30 0.53 5.91
CA THR A 148 26.20 1.09 6.90
C THR A 148 26.01 0.44 8.27
N ASP A 149 24.77 0.25 8.70
CA ASP A 149 24.40 -0.33 9.99
C ASP A 149 24.46 -1.86 10.02
N LYS A 150 24.88 -2.50 8.92
CA LYS A 150 24.93 -3.96 8.76
C LYS A 150 23.56 -4.65 8.94
N THR A 151 22.46 -3.95 8.67
CA THR A 151 21.09 -4.43 8.80
C THR A 151 20.42 -4.70 7.43
N LEU A 152 21.18 -4.62 6.34
CA LEU A 152 20.69 -4.77 4.96
C LEU A 152 19.82 -6.02 4.78
N ARG A 153 20.28 -7.17 5.31
CA ARG A 153 19.52 -8.42 5.21
C ARG A 153 18.13 -8.34 5.86
N ASN A 154 18.01 -7.62 6.96
CA ASN A 154 16.72 -7.41 7.62
C ASN A 154 15.78 -6.53 6.77
N LEU A 155 16.33 -5.49 6.12
CA LEU A 155 15.57 -4.65 5.18
C LEU A 155 15.09 -5.46 3.97
N GLU A 156 15.96 -6.28 3.37
CA GLU A 156 15.61 -7.17 2.26
C GLU A 156 14.47 -8.13 2.64
N LEU A 157 14.60 -8.86 3.75
CA LEU A 157 13.58 -9.77 4.25
C LEU A 157 12.25 -9.06 4.51
N LYS A 158 12.30 -7.84 5.07
CA LYS A 158 11.11 -7.03 5.28
C LYS A 158 10.47 -6.63 3.94
N PHE A 159 11.29 -6.21 2.98
CA PHE A 159 10.84 -5.82 1.64
C PHE A 159 10.21 -6.99 0.88
N GLU A 160 10.79 -8.19 0.97
CA GLU A 160 10.24 -9.42 0.37
C GLU A 160 8.90 -9.85 0.99
N ARG A 161 8.67 -9.61 2.29
CA ARG A 161 7.48 -10.06 3.02
C ARG A 161 6.22 -9.27 2.71
N PHE A 162 6.33 -8.01 2.35
CA PHE A 162 5.15 -7.20 2.01
C PHE A 162 4.40 -7.81 0.83
N ASP A 163 3.07 -7.85 0.92
CA ASP A 163 2.24 -8.32 -0.18
C ASP A 163 2.27 -7.35 -1.35
N LEU A 164 2.27 -6.06 -1.08
CA LEU A 164 2.38 -4.99 -2.07
C LEU A 164 3.48 -4.00 -1.65
N VAL A 165 4.36 -3.65 -2.57
CA VAL A 165 5.30 -2.53 -2.42
C VAL A 165 4.98 -1.48 -3.49
N ILE A 166 4.98 -0.21 -3.08
CA ILE A 166 4.78 0.93 -3.97
C ILE A 166 6.07 1.74 -3.99
N CYS A 167 6.71 1.80 -5.16
CA CYS A 167 7.91 2.58 -5.43
C CYS A 167 7.54 3.78 -6.30
N ASP A 168 7.31 4.92 -5.68
CA ASP A 168 6.88 6.15 -6.35
C ASP A 168 8.09 6.97 -6.85
N GLU A 169 7.90 7.72 -7.93
CA GLU A 169 8.89 8.68 -8.46
C GLU A 169 10.23 8.08 -8.96
N LEU A 170 10.19 6.92 -9.61
CA LEU A 170 11.38 6.37 -10.24
C LEU A 170 11.86 7.30 -11.36
N GLY A 171 13.15 7.67 -11.31
CA GLY A 171 13.76 8.53 -12.33
C GLY A 171 13.55 10.03 -12.15
N TYR A 172 12.98 10.47 -11.02
CA TYR A 172 12.88 11.90 -10.71
C TYR A 172 14.25 12.52 -10.37
N VAL A 173 15.15 11.74 -9.78
CA VAL A 173 16.54 12.10 -9.50
C VAL A 173 17.44 11.08 -10.19
N GLY A 174 18.52 11.54 -10.83
CA GLY A 174 19.53 10.64 -11.42
C GLY A 174 20.25 9.84 -10.35
N PHE A 175 20.58 8.59 -10.66
CA PHE A 175 21.31 7.70 -9.77
C PHE A 175 22.81 7.74 -10.09
N ASP A 176 23.63 7.51 -9.07
CA ASP A 176 24.99 7.01 -9.27
C ASP A 176 24.94 5.51 -9.59
N LYS A 177 26.05 4.95 -10.06
CA LYS A 177 26.12 3.53 -10.44
C LYS A 177 25.72 2.61 -9.28
N GLU A 178 26.21 2.91 -8.07
CA GLU A 178 25.88 2.14 -6.87
C GLU A 178 24.40 2.18 -6.55
N GLY A 179 23.77 3.35 -6.65
CA GLY A 179 22.32 3.50 -6.42
C GLY A 179 21.48 2.74 -7.44
N ALA A 180 21.89 2.71 -8.71
CA ALA A 180 21.22 1.94 -9.74
C ALA A 180 21.32 0.42 -9.48
N GLU A 181 22.49 -0.08 -9.08
CA GLU A 181 22.69 -1.48 -8.69
C GLU A 181 21.86 -1.86 -7.46
N MET A 182 21.83 -1.00 -6.44
CA MET A 182 21.02 -1.21 -5.24
C MET A 182 19.53 -1.30 -5.57
N LEU A 183 19.02 -0.37 -6.40
CA LEU A 183 17.62 -0.39 -6.82
C LEU A 183 17.29 -1.65 -7.59
N PHE A 184 18.14 -2.03 -8.56
CA PHE A 184 18.00 -3.25 -9.35
C PHE A 184 17.90 -4.49 -8.46
N ASN A 185 18.82 -4.63 -7.51
CA ASN A 185 18.85 -5.77 -6.61
C ASN A 185 17.57 -5.87 -5.77
N HIS A 186 17.12 -4.76 -5.17
CA HIS A 186 15.93 -4.75 -4.32
C HIS A 186 14.64 -5.01 -5.09
N LEU A 187 14.44 -4.38 -6.26
CA LEU A 187 13.26 -4.64 -7.09
C LEU A 187 13.25 -6.09 -7.61
N SER A 188 14.43 -6.63 -7.92
CA SER A 188 14.57 -8.02 -8.37
C SER A 188 14.16 -9.07 -7.34
N LEU A 189 14.26 -8.79 -6.04
CA LEU A 189 13.82 -9.69 -4.97
C LEU A 189 12.33 -10.06 -5.07
N ARG A 190 11.53 -9.18 -5.66
CA ARG A 190 10.07 -9.31 -5.72
C ARG A 190 9.55 -9.77 -7.08
N THR A 191 10.35 -9.60 -8.15
CA THR A 191 9.93 -9.91 -9.53
C THR A 191 9.38 -11.31 -9.67
N GLY A 192 8.14 -11.44 -10.20
CA GLY A 192 7.46 -12.72 -10.42
C GLY A 192 7.00 -13.45 -9.16
N LYS A 193 7.18 -12.86 -7.98
CA LYS A 193 6.79 -13.46 -6.68
C LYS A 193 5.74 -12.63 -5.93
N LYS A 194 5.92 -11.33 -5.91
CA LYS A 194 5.10 -10.38 -5.15
C LYS A 194 4.84 -9.12 -5.97
N ALA A 195 3.66 -8.57 -5.83
CA ALA A 195 3.25 -7.37 -6.56
C ALA A 195 4.06 -6.13 -6.16
N THR A 196 4.39 -5.32 -7.17
CA THR A 196 5.03 -4.02 -6.98
C THR A 196 4.35 -3.00 -7.89
N ILE A 197 4.00 -1.84 -7.35
CA ILE A 197 3.56 -0.69 -8.17
C ILE A 197 4.75 0.25 -8.30
N ILE A 198 5.05 0.64 -9.54
CA ILE A 198 6.11 1.60 -9.84
C ILE A 198 5.49 2.77 -10.60
N THR A 199 5.80 3.98 -10.17
CA THR A 199 5.47 5.18 -10.94
C THR A 199 6.73 5.86 -11.43
N THR A 200 6.66 6.41 -12.63
CA THR A 200 7.74 7.19 -13.22
C THR A 200 7.20 8.28 -14.12
N ASN A 201 7.92 9.39 -14.24
CA ASN A 201 7.62 10.44 -15.19
C ASN A 201 8.35 10.24 -16.52
N LEU A 202 9.20 9.23 -16.62
CA LEU A 202 10.01 8.96 -17.81
C LEU A 202 9.49 7.75 -18.57
N PRO A 203 9.40 7.80 -19.90
CA PRO A 203 9.21 6.62 -20.72
C PRO A 203 10.44 5.69 -20.58
N PHE A 204 10.24 4.39 -20.77
CA PHE A 204 11.30 3.39 -20.64
C PHE A 204 12.55 3.70 -21.46
N THR A 205 12.36 4.32 -22.64
CA THR A 205 13.46 4.73 -23.54
C THR A 205 14.42 5.74 -22.92
N ARG A 206 14.00 6.44 -21.86
CA ARG A 206 14.81 7.44 -21.16
C ARG A 206 15.36 6.96 -19.82
N TRP A 207 15.10 5.73 -19.42
CA TRP A 207 15.61 5.20 -18.15
C TRP A 207 17.12 5.04 -18.13
N GLU A 208 17.74 4.86 -19.31
CA GLU A 208 19.20 4.83 -19.46
C GLU A 208 19.85 6.16 -19.01
N GLU A 209 19.18 7.29 -19.26
CA GLU A 209 19.67 8.62 -18.85
C GLU A 209 19.80 8.74 -17.31
N VAL A 210 18.93 8.03 -16.58
CA VAL A 210 18.85 8.08 -15.13
C VAL A 210 19.71 7.01 -14.46
N LEU A 211 19.68 5.77 -14.99
CA LEU A 211 20.44 4.64 -14.46
C LEU A 211 21.91 4.67 -14.87
N LYS A 212 22.27 5.42 -15.95
CA LYS A 212 23.63 5.61 -16.46
C LYS A 212 24.39 4.30 -16.79
N ASP A 213 23.66 3.19 -16.90
CA ASP A 213 24.19 1.88 -17.27
C ASP A 213 23.16 1.17 -18.15
N LYS A 214 23.51 0.96 -19.41
CA LYS A 214 22.63 0.38 -20.43
C LYS A 214 22.28 -1.06 -20.16
N VAL A 215 23.23 -1.86 -19.66
CA VAL A 215 23.02 -3.28 -19.37
C VAL A 215 22.09 -3.42 -18.18
N LEU A 216 22.35 -2.67 -17.13
CA LEU A 216 21.52 -2.65 -15.92
C LEU A 216 20.10 -2.13 -16.22
N CYS A 217 19.99 -1.09 -17.06
CA CYS A 217 18.71 -0.56 -17.50
C CYS A 217 17.89 -1.61 -18.25
N SER A 218 18.49 -2.26 -19.25
CA SER A 218 17.81 -3.30 -20.02
C SER A 218 17.35 -4.46 -19.13
N ALA A 219 18.21 -4.92 -18.21
CA ALA A 219 17.87 -6.00 -17.28
C ALA A 219 16.77 -5.60 -16.28
N LEU A 220 16.74 -4.33 -15.83
CA LEU A 220 15.69 -3.82 -14.95
C LEU A 220 14.36 -3.73 -15.66
N VAL A 221 14.34 -3.15 -16.87
CA VAL A 221 13.12 -3.03 -17.70
C VAL A 221 12.56 -4.42 -18.00
N ASP A 222 13.40 -5.37 -18.45
CA ASP A 222 12.95 -6.74 -18.72
C ASP A 222 12.26 -7.38 -17.49
N ARG A 223 12.88 -7.28 -16.33
CA ARG A 223 12.32 -7.82 -15.09
C ARG A 223 11.02 -7.14 -14.66
N LEU A 224 10.97 -5.82 -14.75
CA LEU A 224 9.79 -5.06 -14.33
C LEU A 224 8.62 -5.22 -15.29
N CYS A 225 8.90 -5.39 -16.59
CA CYS A 225 7.87 -5.63 -17.59
C CYS A 225 7.34 -7.06 -17.58
N HIS A 226 8.10 -8.01 -17.03
CA HIS A 226 7.68 -9.41 -16.97
C HIS A 226 6.43 -9.58 -16.09
N LYS A 227 5.34 -10.10 -16.67
CA LYS A 227 4.04 -10.28 -15.98
C LYS A 227 3.52 -9.00 -15.32
N SER A 228 3.67 -7.85 -15.97
CA SER A 228 3.24 -6.56 -15.43
C SER A 228 2.20 -5.87 -16.31
N TYR A 229 1.42 -5.01 -15.68
CA TYR A 229 0.60 -4.03 -16.38
C TYR A 229 1.48 -2.81 -16.68
N LEU A 230 1.68 -2.52 -17.97
CA LEU A 230 2.39 -1.34 -18.42
C LEU A 230 1.37 -0.30 -18.84
N VAL A 231 1.32 0.84 -18.16
CA VAL A 231 0.25 1.81 -18.29
C VAL A 231 0.81 3.17 -18.67
N ASN A 232 0.45 3.63 -19.84
CA ASN A 232 0.80 4.96 -20.30
C ASN A 232 -0.14 5.99 -19.68
N MET A 233 0.39 6.78 -18.76
CA MET A 233 -0.30 7.87 -18.08
C MET A 233 0.09 9.24 -18.67
N THR A 234 0.40 9.29 -19.98
CA THR A 234 0.69 10.56 -20.66
C THR A 234 -0.61 11.32 -20.90
N GLY A 235 -0.68 12.54 -20.42
CA GLY A 235 -1.87 13.38 -20.54
C GLY A 235 -1.71 14.74 -19.90
N THR A 236 -2.80 15.51 -19.84
CA THR A 236 -2.83 16.84 -19.22
C THR A 236 -2.79 16.71 -17.69
N SER A 237 -1.98 17.53 -17.04
CA SER A 237 -1.91 17.56 -15.59
C SER A 237 -3.23 18.03 -14.96
N TYR A 238 -3.83 17.19 -14.13
CA TYR A 238 -5.01 17.53 -13.33
C TYR A 238 -4.75 18.72 -12.40
N ARG A 239 -3.58 18.76 -11.75
CA ARG A 239 -3.19 19.87 -10.86
C ARG A 239 -3.18 21.22 -11.57
N ILE A 240 -2.70 21.25 -12.83
CA ILE A 240 -2.71 22.49 -13.63
C ILE A 240 -4.14 22.87 -14.03
N LYS A 241 -4.98 21.88 -14.40
CA LYS A 241 -6.39 22.15 -14.72
C LYS A 241 -7.16 22.72 -13.51
N GLU A 242 -6.95 22.12 -12.35
CA GLU A 242 -7.57 22.56 -11.10
C GLU A 242 -7.17 23.99 -10.74
N THR A 243 -5.88 24.32 -10.79
CA THR A 243 -5.38 25.68 -10.56
C THR A 243 -5.99 26.68 -11.54
N LYS A 244 -6.08 26.33 -12.83
CA LYS A 244 -6.71 27.20 -13.84
C LYS A 244 -8.20 27.46 -13.55
N LYS A 245 -8.95 26.42 -13.15
CA LYS A 245 -10.37 26.58 -12.74
C LYS A 245 -10.52 27.51 -11.54
N MET A 246 -9.64 27.41 -10.55
CA MET A 246 -9.64 28.30 -9.37
C MET A 246 -9.36 29.77 -9.72
N ILE A 247 -8.51 30.01 -10.72
CA ILE A 247 -8.18 31.38 -11.17
C ILE A 247 -9.35 31.99 -11.98
N GLN A 248 -10.04 31.18 -12.79
CA GLN A 248 -11.16 31.63 -13.61
C GLN A 248 -12.44 31.91 -12.80
N ASN A 249 -12.57 31.33 -11.62
CA ASN A 249 -13.72 31.51 -10.72
C ASN A 249 -13.53 32.63 -9.68
N LYS A 250 -12.43 33.40 -9.78
CA LYS A 250 -12.19 34.64 -9.06
C LYS A 250 -12.41 35.87 -9.98
#